data_146bc593d997c1c8e8d2d5fe342c3153
#
_entry.id   146bc593d997c1c8e8d2d5fe342c3153
#
_cell.length_a   1.000
_cell.length_b   1.000
_cell.length_c   1.000
_cell.angle_alpha   90.00
_cell.angle_beta   90.00
_cell.angle_gamma   90.00
#
_symmetry.space_group_name_H-M   'P 1'
#
loop_
_entity.id
_entity.type
_entity.pdbx_description
1 polymer ?
#
loop_
_entity_poly.entity_id
_entity_poly.type
_entity_poly.pdbx_seq_one_letter_code
_entity_poly.pdbx_strand_id
1 'polypeptide(L)'
;ELDCISYAIDNAWSTDPDDAVAFDGKYLWIHIADPASTVQPDSPIDKNARARGATLYIPEGAARMLCESCLEDYALGLKEKSRALSFRILLDENGAIEDCSVFKTLVKVKRLSYEQADELMESEELKPLFSIAWKNVERRKKSGAVQISMPEVHISVEPETK
;
A
#
# COMPACT_ATOMS: atom_id res chain seq x y z
N GLU A 1 10.68 -1.21 -15.34
CA GLU A 1 9.21 -1.25 -15.47
C GLU A 1 8.72 -2.65 -15.20
N LEU A 2 7.63 -2.80 -14.44
CA LEU A 2 6.99 -4.07 -14.15
C LEU A 2 5.77 -4.23 -15.07
N ASP A 3 5.66 -5.38 -15.74
CA ASP A 3 4.60 -5.59 -16.73
C ASP A 3 3.26 -6.06 -16.13
N CYS A 4 3.27 -6.58 -14.90
CA CYS A 4 2.02 -6.99 -14.22
C CYS A 4 1.33 -5.79 -13.53
N ILE A 5 0.00 -5.89 -13.41
CA ILE A 5 -0.80 -4.91 -12.68
C ILE A 5 -0.63 -5.18 -11.18
N SER A 6 -0.40 -4.12 -10.43
CA SER A 6 -0.34 -4.13 -8.98
C SER A 6 -1.65 -3.59 -8.40
N TYR A 7 -2.01 -4.01 -7.21
CA TYR A 7 -3.25 -3.63 -6.54
C TYR A 7 -2.94 -2.90 -5.24
N ALA A 8 -3.37 -1.64 -5.14
CA ALA A 8 -3.43 -0.90 -3.88
C ALA A 8 -4.83 -1.09 -3.30
N ILE A 9 -4.91 -1.76 -2.16
CA ILE A 9 -6.18 -2.12 -1.50
C ILE A 9 -6.27 -1.35 -0.19
N ASP A 10 -7.23 -0.43 -0.10
CA ASP A 10 -7.37 0.49 1.02
C ASP A 10 -8.84 0.87 1.23
N ASN A 11 -9.14 1.68 2.23
CA ASN A 11 -10.46 2.24 2.42
C ASN A 11 -10.91 3.05 1.20
N ALA A 12 -12.22 3.05 0.90
CA ALA A 12 -12.78 3.79 -0.24
C ALA A 12 -12.52 5.30 -0.19
N TRP A 13 -12.31 5.86 1.00
CA TRP A 13 -12.00 7.26 1.24
C TRP A 13 -10.49 7.58 1.22
N SER A 14 -9.61 6.57 1.16
CA SER A 14 -8.17 6.80 1.08
C SER A 14 -7.80 7.53 -0.21
N THR A 15 -6.96 8.53 -0.10
CA THR A 15 -6.55 9.39 -1.21
C THR A 15 -5.08 9.23 -1.59
N ASP A 16 -4.28 8.61 -0.72
CA ASP A 16 -2.83 8.52 -0.82
C ASP A 16 -2.29 7.11 -0.53
N PRO A 17 -2.70 6.08 -1.32
CA PRO A 17 -2.17 4.74 -1.13
C PRO A 17 -0.65 4.74 -1.23
N ASP A 18 0.02 4.16 -0.25
CA ASP A 18 1.47 4.09 -0.16
C ASP A 18 2.01 2.67 -0.27
N ASP A 19 1.15 1.67 -0.36
CA ASP A 19 1.53 0.30 -0.65
C ASP A 19 0.65 -0.35 -1.74
N ALA A 20 1.21 -1.33 -2.43
CA ALA A 20 0.50 -2.14 -3.42
C ALA A 20 1.16 -3.52 -3.53
N VAL A 21 0.40 -4.49 -4.01
CA VAL A 21 0.85 -5.87 -4.18
C VAL A 21 0.57 -6.38 -5.58
N ALA A 22 1.42 -7.28 -6.07
CA ALA A 22 1.21 -8.01 -7.33
C ALA A 22 1.79 -9.42 -7.23
N PHE A 23 1.32 -10.31 -8.09
CA PHE A 23 1.89 -11.63 -8.28
C PHE A 23 2.04 -11.91 -9.77
N ASP A 24 3.26 -12.22 -10.21
CA ASP A 24 3.57 -12.43 -11.63
C ASP A 24 3.53 -13.91 -12.05
N GLY A 25 2.98 -14.77 -11.20
CA GLY A 25 2.95 -16.22 -11.39
C GLY A 25 4.11 -16.96 -10.71
N LYS A 26 5.15 -16.25 -10.30
CA LYS A 26 6.33 -16.80 -9.61
C LYS A 26 6.70 -16.00 -8.36
N TYR A 27 6.76 -14.69 -8.45
CA TYR A 27 7.19 -13.80 -7.38
C TYR A 27 6.01 -12.99 -6.84
N LEU A 28 5.96 -12.88 -5.52
CA LEU A 28 5.17 -11.85 -4.86
C LEU A 28 5.94 -10.54 -4.93
N TRP A 29 5.28 -9.49 -5.38
CA TRP A 29 5.80 -8.13 -5.38
C TRP A 29 5.06 -7.29 -4.35
N ILE A 30 5.82 -6.62 -3.51
CA ILE A 30 5.32 -5.61 -2.58
C ILE A 30 5.94 -4.28 -2.98
N HIS A 31 5.10 -3.31 -3.27
CA HIS A 31 5.49 -1.98 -3.71
C HIS A 31 5.20 -0.98 -2.62
N ILE A 32 6.18 -0.18 -2.29
CA ILE A 32 6.03 0.94 -1.37
C ILE A 32 6.26 2.23 -2.16
N ALA A 33 5.40 3.21 -2.00
CA ALA A 33 5.56 4.52 -2.60
C ALA A 33 6.95 5.09 -2.31
N ASP A 34 7.59 5.69 -3.32
CA ASP A 34 8.96 6.24 -3.19
C ASP A 34 8.96 7.77 -3.23
N PRO A 35 8.46 8.47 -2.18
CA PRO A 35 8.50 9.93 -2.14
C PRO A 35 9.94 10.48 -2.19
N ALA A 36 10.92 9.71 -1.70
CA ALA A 36 12.33 10.10 -1.74
C ALA A 36 12.90 10.19 -3.16
N SER A 37 12.21 9.64 -4.17
CA SER A 37 12.59 9.79 -5.57
C SER A 37 12.40 11.22 -6.09
N THR A 38 11.55 12.02 -5.44
CA THR A 38 11.19 13.40 -5.84
C THR A 38 11.50 14.43 -4.76
N VAL A 39 11.31 14.07 -3.49
CA VAL A 39 11.59 14.97 -2.35
C VAL A 39 13.09 14.90 -2.01
N GLN A 40 13.80 15.97 -2.30
CA GLN A 40 15.23 16.04 -2.02
C GLN A 40 15.49 16.24 -0.52
N PRO A 41 16.54 15.60 0.04
CA PRO A 41 16.96 15.83 1.41
C PRO A 41 17.23 17.32 1.66
N ASP A 42 16.85 17.80 2.86
CA ASP A 42 16.98 19.17 3.32
C ASP A 42 16.22 20.24 2.49
N SER A 43 15.41 19.81 1.54
CA SER A 43 14.47 20.72 0.86
C SER A 43 13.43 21.29 1.84
N PRO A 44 12.72 22.38 1.50
CA PRO A 44 11.63 22.89 2.33
C PRO A 44 10.55 21.84 2.62
N ILE A 45 10.25 20.97 1.64
CA ILE A 45 9.28 19.88 1.77
C ILE A 45 9.77 18.85 2.80
N ASP A 46 11.01 18.39 2.68
CA ASP A 46 11.60 17.43 3.59
C ASP A 46 11.69 17.97 5.03
N LYS A 47 12.12 19.22 5.20
CA LYS A 47 12.16 19.87 6.52
C LYS A 47 10.78 19.98 7.15
N ASN A 48 9.76 20.32 6.37
CA ASN A 48 8.37 20.38 6.83
C ASN A 48 7.85 19.00 7.22
N ALA A 49 8.11 17.97 6.39
CA ALA A 49 7.72 16.61 6.67
C ALA A 49 8.37 16.08 7.96
N ARG A 50 9.67 16.33 8.14
CA ARG A 50 10.38 15.97 9.40
C ARG A 50 9.82 16.69 10.62
N ALA A 51 9.45 17.96 10.49
CA ALA A 51 8.87 18.71 11.60
C ALA A 51 7.48 18.18 12.00
N ARG A 52 6.69 17.69 11.04
CA ARG A 52 5.38 17.07 11.29
C ARG A 52 5.49 15.65 11.83
N GLY A 53 6.40 14.85 11.27
CA GLY A 53 6.68 13.48 11.69
C GLY A 53 5.64 12.43 11.33
N ALA A 54 4.39 12.83 11.06
CA ALA A 54 3.28 11.95 10.67
C ALA A 54 2.16 12.73 9.96
N THR A 55 1.30 12.02 9.25
CA THR A 55 0.00 12.54 8.84
C THR A 55 -0.96 12.46 10.03
N LEU A 56 -1.64 13.55 10.34
CA LEU A 56 -2.67 13.61 11.37
C LEU A 56 -4.04 13.56 10.70
N TYR A 57 -4.81 12.52 10.99
CA TYR A 57 -6.20 12.39 10.55
C TYR A 57 -7.12 12.98 11.61
N ILE A 58 -7.96 13.92 11.18
CA ILE A 58 -8.96 14.59 12.01
C ILE A 58 -10.33 14.45 11.34
N PRO A 59 -11.44 14.64 12.07
CA PRO A 59 -12.79 14.47 11.50
C PRO A 59 -13.05 15.35 10.27
N GLU A 60 -12.41 16.50 10.17
CA GLU A 60 -12.53 17.44 9.07
C GLU A 60 -11.64 17.11 7.85
N GLY A 61 -10.69 16.18 8.00
CA GLY A 61 -9.76 15.80 6.93
C GLY A 61 -8.40 15.31 7.42
N ALA A 62 -7.35 15.49 6.63
CA ALA A 62 -6.00 15.06 6.96
C ALA A 62 -5.00 16.22 6.89
N ALA A 63 -4.24 16.43 7.97
CA ALA A 63 -3.03 17.25 7.95
C ALA A 63 -1.85 16.37 7.54
N ARG A 64 -1.53 16.35 6.24
CA ARG A 64 -0.54 15.41 5.66
C ARG A 64 0.88 15.74 6.09
N MET A 65 1.68 14.70 6.31
CA MET A 65 3.12 14.85 6.55
C MET A 65 3.82 15.46 5.34
N LEU A 66 3.60 14.91 4.15
CA LEU A 66 4.03 15.50 2.89
C LEU A 66 2.94 16.42 2.34
N CYS A 67 3.35 17.49 1.66
CA CYS A 67 2.41 18.46 1.11
C CYS A 67 1.52 17.84 0.01
N GLU A 68 0.31 18.34 -0.10
CA GLU A 68 -0.69 17.81 -1.04
C GLU A 68 -0.26 17.96 -2.50
N SER A 69 0.53 18.98 -2.83
CA SER A 69 1.11 19.15 -4.17
C SER A 69 2.10 18.04 -4.58
N CYS A 70 2.61 17.27 -3.62
CA CYS A 70 3.48 16.12 -3.88
C CYS A 70 2.70 14.81 -4.02
N LEU A 71 1.40 14.81 -3.70
CA LEU A 71 0.58 13.59 -3.61
C LEU A 71 0.66 12.74 -4.90
N GLU A 72 0.47 13.38 -6.05
CA GLU A 72 0.53 12.72 -7.35
C GLU A 72 1.91 12.13 -7.69
N ASP A 73 2.97 12.60 -7.03
CA ASP A 73 4.33 12.14 -7.30
C ASP A 73 4.70 10.90 -6.52
N TYR A 74 4.01 10.61 -5.41
CA TYR A 74 4.33 9.46 -4.57
C TYR A 74 3.16 8.48 -4.39
N ALA A 75 1.90 8.94 -4.33
CA ALA A 75 0.78 8.04 -4.08
C ALA A 75 0.57 7.06 -5.25
N LEU A 76 0.44 5.79 -4.91
CA LEU A 76 0.35 4.72 -5.90
C LEU A 76 -1.01 4.75 -6.62
N GLY A 77 -0.96 4.68 -7.96
CA GLY A 77 -2.17 4.61 -8.78
C GLY A 77 -2.90 5.94 -8.99
N LEU A 78 -2.31 7.09 -8.66
CA LEU A 78 -2.83 8.40 -9.07
C LEU A 78 -2.37 8.78 -10.49
N LYS A 79 -1.22 8.27 -10.92
CA LYS A 79 -0.73 8.37 -12.30
C LYS A 79 -0.77 7.02 -12.98
N GLU A 80 -0.72 7.00 -14.30
CA GLU A 80 -0.65 5.76 -15.09
C GLU A 80 0.47 4.83 -14.63
N LYS A 81 1.61 5.42 -14.23
CA LYS A 81 2.76 4.73 -13.66
C LYS A 81 3.24 5.45 -12.42
N SER A 82 3.41 4.71 -11.35
CA SER A 82 3.89 5.21 -10.07
C SER A 82 5.30 4.73 -9.78
N ARG A 83 6.11 5.59 -9.17
CA ARG A 83 7.44 5.20 -8.68
C ARG A 83 7.31 4.47 -7.37
N ALA A 84 8.01 3.33 -7.26
CA ALA A 84 7.98 2.51 -6.06
C ALA A 84 9.35 1.93 -5.71
N LEU A 85 9.57 1.72 -4.44
CA LEU A 85 10.55 0.78 -3.93
C LEU A 85 9.86 -0.58 -3.84
N SER A 86 10.34 -1.55 -4.62
CA SER A 86 9.65 -2.82 -4.80
C SER A 86 10.48 -3.97 -4.27
N PHE A 87 9.83 -4.80 -3.45
CA PHE A 87 10.37 -6.03 -2.94
C PHE A 87 9.87 -7.19 -3.80
N ARG A 88 10.80 -7.86 -4.50
CA ARG A 88 10.52 -9.09 -5.22
C ARG A 88 10.81 -10.27 -4.30
N ILE A 89 9.80 -11.04 -3.99
CA ILE A 89 9.85 -12.09 -2.97
C ILE A 89 9.55 -13.44 -3.62
N LEU A 90 10.47 -14.39 -3.46
CA LEU A 90 10.21 -15.79 -3.74
C LEU A 90 9.72 -16.46 -2.46
N LEU A 91 8.60 -17.16 -2.56
CA LEU A 91 8.01 -17.90 -1.46
C LEU A 91 8.13 -19.40 -1.73
N ASP A 92 8.37 -20.18 -0.67
CA ASP A 92 8.24 -21.62 -0.71
C ASP A 92 6.76 -22.07 -0.74
N GLU A 93 6.53 -23.36 -0.81
CA GLU A 93 5.18 -23.96 -0.81
C GLU A 93 4.37 -23.66 0.46
N ASN A 94 5.05 -23.36 1.57
CA ASN A 94 4.45 -23.05 2.86
C ASN A 94 4.26 -21.52 3.07
N GLY A 95 4.67 -20.69 2.10
CA GLY A 95 4.60 -19.23 2.19
C GLY A 95 5.71 -18.60 3.02
N ALA A 96 6.82 -19.32 3.26
CA ALA A 96 8.02 -18.73 3.83
C ALA A 96 8.87 -18.08 2.74
N ILE A 97 9.61 -17.01 3.11
CA ILE A 97 10.46 -16.28 2.18
C ILE A 97 11.74 -17.09 1.94
N GLU A 98 11.97 -17.48 0.67
CA GLU A 98 13.22 -18.11 0.22
C GLU A 98 14.23 -17.07 -0.28
N ASP A 99 13.76 -16.06 -1.00
CA ASP A 99 14.61 -14.99 -1.53
C ASP A 99 13.84 -13.66 -1.52
N CYS A 100 14.58 -12.57 -1.34
CA CYS A 100 14.04 -11.22 -1.41
C CYS A 100 15.06 -10.28 -2.03
N SER A 101 14.64 -9.57 -3.07
CA SER A 101 15.45 -8.56 -3.74
C SER A 101 14.69 -7.25 -3.83
N VAL A 102 15.40 -6.11 -3.73
CA VAL A 102 14.80 -4.78 -3.72
C VAL A 102 15.18 -4.00 -4.97
N PHE A 103 14.20 -3.33 -5.56
CA PHE A 103 14.37 -2.56 -6.80
C PHE A 103 13.65 -1.22 -6.72
N LYS A 104 14.19 -0.21 -7.40
CA LYS A 104 13.41 0.97 -7.80
C LYS A 104 12.66 0.63 -9.08
N THR A 105 11.34 0.80 -9.07
CA THR A 105 10.47 0.39 -10.17
C THR A 105 9.53 1.51 -10.62
N LEU A 106 8.98 1.32 -11.81
CA LEU A 106 7.77 1.99 -12.28
C LEU A 106 6.68 0.93 -12.42
N VAL A 107 5.59 1.10 -11.68
CA VAL A 107 4.50 0.13 -11.58
C VAL A 107 3.17 0.73 -12.04
N LYS A 108 2.34 -0.11 -12.65
CA LYS A 108 0.94 0.21 -12.95
C LYS A 108 0.10 -0.28 -11.80
N VAL A 109 -0.64 0.61 -11.17
CA VAL A 109 -1.41 0.30 -9.96
C VAL A 109 -2.90 0.53 -10.21
N LYS A 110 -3.69 -0.50 -9.94
CA LYS A 110 -5.15 -0.41 -9.86
C LYS A 110 -5.53 -0.27 -8.38
N ARG A 111 -6.30 0.76 -8.07
CA ARG A 111 -6.82 1.00 -6.73
C ARG A 111 -8.13 0.25 -6.54
N LEU A 112 -8.27 -0.40 -5.41
CA LEU A 112 -9.48 -1.10 -4.99
C LEU A 112 -9.83 -0.71 -3.55
N SER A 113 -11.12 -0.60 -3.24
CA SER A 113 -11.54 -0.60 -1.84
C SER A 113 -11.49 -2.03 -1.27
N TYR A 114 -11.55 -2.17 0.07
CA TYR A 114 -11.64 -3.48 0.70
C TYR A 114 -12.84 -4.27 0.19
N GLU A 115 -14.01 -3.62 0.02
CA GLU A 115 -15.22 -4.26 -0.48
C GLU A 115 -15.04 -4.74 -1.93
N GLN A 116 -14.42 -3.91 -2.78
CA GLN A 116 -14.13 -4.29 -4.16
C GLN A 116 -13.12 -5.46 -4.24
N ALA A 117 -12.13 -5.47 -3.35
CA ALA A 117 -11.17 -6.56 -3.29
C ALA A 117 -11.84 -7.87 -2.83
N ASP A 118 -12.75 -7.81 -1.86
CA ASP A 118 -13.53 -8.95 -1.40
C ASP A 118 -14.44 -9.52 -2.50
N GLU A 119 -15.10 -8.66 -3.26
CA GLU A 119 -15.92 -9.07 -4.43
C GLU A 119 -15.07 -9.78 -5.51
N LEU A 120 -13.81 -9.37 -5.67
CA LEU A 120 -12.88 -9.90 -6.66
C LEU A 120 -11.97 -11.00 -6.12
N MET A 121 -12.16 -11.47 -4.89
CA MET A 121 -11.27 -12.42 -4.20
C MET A 121 -11.07 -13.73 -5.00
N GLU A 122 -12.09 -14.20 -5.73
CA GLU A 122 -12.04 -15.40 -6.55
C GLU A 122 -11.65 -15.15 -8.01
N SER A 123 -11.35 -13.88 -8.38
CA SER A 123 -10.90 -13.54 -9.74
C SER A 123 -9.52 -14.16 -10.03
N GLU A 124 -9.19 -14.30 -11.31
CA GLU A 124 -7.89 -14.83 -11.72
C GLU A 124 -6.72 -13.95 -11.23
N GLU A 125 -6.97 -12.64 -11.12
CA GLU A 125 -5.95 -11.66 -10.73
C GLU A 125 -5.70 -11.65 -9.21
N LEU A 126 -6.75 -11.69 -8.38
CA LEU A 126 -6.61 -11.52 -6.93
C LEU A 126 -6.53 -12.84 -6.16
N LYS A 127 -7.11 -13.92 -6.65
CA LYS A 127 -7.10 -15.22 -5.98
C LYS A 127 -5.70 -15.70 -5.57
N PRO A 128 -4.65 -15.56 -6.40
CA PRO A 128 -3.30 -15.95 -5.99
C PRO A 128 -2.78 -15.10 -4.81
N LEU A 129 -3.07 -13.79 -4.80
CA LEU A 129 -2.67 -12.88 -3.71
C LEU A 129 -3.36 -13.24 -2.40
N PHE A 130 -4.68 -13.48 -2.43
CA PHE A 130 -5.42 -13.95 -1.25
C PHE A 130 -4.90 -15.29 -0.75
N SER A 131 -4.60 -16.23 -1.65
CA SER A 131 -4.01 -17.53 -1.28
C SER A 131 -2.66 -17.36 -0.56
N ILE A 132 -1.80 -16.48 -1.06
CA ILE A 132 -0.52 -16.16 -0.43
C ILE A 132 -0.74 -15.53 0.95
N ALA A 133 -1.67 -14.57 1.06
CA ALA A 133 -1.99 -13.91 2.32
C ALA A 133 -2.50 -14.91 3.38
N TRP A 134 -3.40 -15.82 3.01
CA TRP A 134 -3.90 -16.86 3.91
C TRP A 134 -2.80 -17.81 4.37
N LYS A 135 -1.92 -18.26 3.48
CA LYS A 135 -0.76 -19.09 3.86
C LYS A 135 0.14 -18.35 4.88
N ASN A 136 0.38 -17.07 4.67
CA ASN A 136 1.17 -16.27 5.61
C ASN A 136 0.49 -16.16 6.98
N VAL A 137 -0.83 -15.90 7.02
CA VAL A 137 -1.61 -15.86 8.27
C VAL A 137 -1.52 -17.18 9.02
N GLU A 138 -1.74 -18.30 8.34
CA GLU A 138 -1.66 -19.64 8.93
C GLU A 138 -0.24 -19.95 9.47
N ARG A 139 0.79 -19.62 8.70
CA ARG A 139 2.18 -19.81 9.12
C ARG A 139 2.49 -19.01 10.39
N ARG A 140 2.07 -17.76 10.44
CA ARG A 140 2.25 -16.87 11.61
C ARG A 140 1.50 -17.40 12.82
N LYS A 141 0.24 -17.85 12.68
CA LYS A 141 -0.54 -18.48 13.75
C LYS A 141 0.17 -19.72 14.31
N LYS A 142 0.67 -20.59 13.44
CA LYS A 142 1.44 -21.79 13.85
C LYS A 142 2.72 -21.43 14.61
N SER A 143 3.31 -20.28 14.32
CA SER A 143 4.50 -19.75 15.02
C SER A 143 4.16 -18.97 16.30
N GLY A 144 2.90 -18.99 16.76
CA GLY A 144 2.49 -18.35 18.00
C GLY A 144 2.08 -16.87 17.88
N ALA A 145 1.86 -16.36 16.66
CA ALA A 145 1.36 -15.01 16.50
C ALA A 145 -0.07 -14.89 17.05
N VAL A 146 -0.29 -13.84 17.84
CA VAL A 146 -1.61 -13.49 18.39
C VAL A 146 -2.22 -12.42 17.48
N GLN A 147 -3.45 -12.66 17.05
CA GLN A 147 -4.23 -11.68 16.31
C GLN A 147 -5.11 -10.91 17.29
N ILE A 148 -4.93 -9.60 17.34
CA ILE A 148 -5.80 -8.70 18.11
C ILE A 148 -6.77 -8.06 17.10
N SER A 149 -8.06 -8.38 17.25
CA SER A 149 -9.12 -7.75 16.45
C SER A 149 -9.63 -6.53 17.20
N MET A 150 -9.25 -5.34 16.74
CA MET A 150 -9.77 -4.09 17.27
C MET A 150 -10.63 -3.42 16.17
N PRO A 151 -11.81 -2.89 16.50
CA PRO A 151 -12.60 -2.13 15.55
C PRO A 151 -11.85 -0.84 15.19
N GLU A 152 -11.72 -0.57 13.91
CA GLU A 152 -11.29 0.73 13.41
C GLU A 152 -12.48 1.67 13.39
N VAL A 153 -12.31 2.86 13.96
CA VAL A 153 -13.36 3.88 14.00
C VAL A 153 -12.90 5.07 13.15
N HIS A 154 -13.65 5.35 12.11
CA HIS A 154 -13.49 6.57 11.32
C HIS A 154 -14.60 7.56 11.69
N ILE A 155 -14.20 8.79 12.05
CA ILE A 155 -15.11 9.89 12.35
C ILE A 155 -14.95 10.93 11.26
N SER A 156 -16.04 11.27 10.60
CA SER A 156 -16.09 12.34 9.61
C SER A 156 -17.10 13.41 10.03
N VAL A 157 -16.83 14.66 9.71
CA VAL A 157 -17.74 15.79 9.90
C VAL A 157 -18.27 16.21 8.55
N GLU A 158 -19.58 16.18 8.40
CA GLU A 158 -20.25 16.75 7.22
C GLU A 158 -20.37 18.27 7.40
N PRO A 159 -19.74 19.09 6.52
CA PRO A 159 -19.71 20.55 6.68
C PRO A 159 -21.11 21.20 6.70
N GLU A 160 -22.11 20.57 6.06
CA GLU A 160 -23.46 21.12 5.93
C GLU A 160 -24.35 20.90 7.16
N THR A 161 -23.95 20.02 8.08
CA THR A 161 -24.77 19.63 9.26
C THR A 161 -24.21 20.10 10.60
N LYS A 162 -23.29 21.08 10.59
CA LYS A 162 -22.71 21.67 11.80
C LYS A 162 -23.76 22.31 12.70
#